data_17d1bc061f389ea18437506292353d21
#
_entry.id   17d1bc061f389ea18437506292353d21
#
_cell.length_a   1.000
_cell.length_b   1.000
_cell.length_c   1.000
_cell.angle_alpha   90.00
_cell.angle_beta   90.00
_cell.angle_gamma   90.00
#
_symmetry.space_group_name_H-M   'P 1'
#
loop_
_entity.id
_entity.type
_entity.pdbx_description
1 polymer ?
#
loop_
_entity_poly.entity_id
_entity_poly.type
_entity_poly.pdbx_seq_one_letter_code
_entity_poly.pdbx_strand_id
1 'polypeptide(L)'
;MKNRKKFIVAIDQGTTSCRAILFNIQGKSIFKSQLEFRQYFPKNGWVEHNPEEIWNKTKKVLKEVINKSKRLKGDILTIGITNQRETTILWDRISGKPVYNAIVWQDRRTADFCRKYRSNKNERLINRKTGLLIDPYFSGTKIKWIIESVPKVKKLLRKKQLLFGTIDTFLLWRLTRGRTHATDATNASRTMLYNINTNQWDKQILKSLKIPSHILPLIKNSSDNFGKTHRSITGKSYPITGVVGDQQVILFFY
;
A
#
# COMPACT_ATOMS: atom_id res chain seq x y z
N MET A 1 5.59 -9.33 39.32
CA MET A 1 5.00 -8.65 38.16
C MET A 1 4.04 -9.58 37.45
N LYS A 2 2.73 -9.28 37.36
CA LYS A 2 1.76 -10.14 36.65
C LYS A 2 2.18 -10.30 35.19
N ASN A 3 2.36 -11.54 34.75
CA ASN A 3 2.78 -11.88 33.38
C ASN A 3 1.66 -11.44 32.41
N ARG A 4 1.84 -10.28 31.78
CA ARG A 4 0.85 -9.74 30.81
C ARG A 4 0.84 -10.59 29.54
N LYS A 5 -0.36 -10.88 29.03
CA LYS A 5 -0.51 -11.57 27.73
C LYS A 5 0.16 -10.75 26.63
N LYS A 6 0.85 -11.42 25.72
CA LYS A 6 1.51 -10.77 24.57
C LYS A 6 0.73 -11.06 23.28
N PHE A 7 0.54 -10.04 22.45
CA PHE A 7 -0.24 -10.11 21.23
C PHE A 7 0.50 -9.50 20.03
N ILE A 8 0.15 -9.98 18.86
CA ILE A 8 0.54 -9.43 17.56
C ILE A 8 -0.76 -8.99 16.87
N VAL A 9 -0.72 -7.87 16.16
CA VAL A 9 -1.84 -7.40 15.34
C VAL A 9 -1.46 -7.49 13.86
N ALA A 10 -2.33 -8.09 13.06
CA ALA A 10 -2.25 -8.03 11.61
C ALA A 10 -3.39 -7.14 11.07
N ILE A 11 -3.03 -6.18 10.20
CA ILE A 11 -3.96 -5.42 9.39
C ILE A 11 -3.97 -6.06 8.00
N ASP A 12 -5.15 -6.47 7.54
CA ASP A 12 -5.33 -7.03 6.20
C ASP A 12 -6.33 -6.15 5.43
N GLN A 13 -5.81 -5.47 4.42
CA GLN A 13 -6.59 -4.60 3.56
C GLN A 13 -6.82 -5.30 2.21
N GLY A 14 -7.93 -6.03 2.09
CA GLY A 14 -8.34 -6.72 0.87
C GLY A 14 -9.04 -5.80 -0.15
N THR A 15 -9.54 -6.39 -1.23
CA THR A 15 -10.21 -5.63 -2.30
C THR A 15 -11.59 -5.11 -1.89
N THR A 16 -12.29 -5.82 -1.01
CA THR A 16 -13.68 -5.45 -0.63
C THR A 16 -13.84 -5.08 0.83
N SER A 17 -12.84 -5.38 1.68
CA SER A 17 -12.92 -5.15 3.11
C SER A 17 -11.56 -4.87 3.73
N CYS A 18 -11.60 -4.17 4.87
CA CYS A 18 -10.47 -4.04 5.78
C CYS A 18 -10.71 -4.92 6.99
N ARG A 19 -9.70 -5.64 7.46
CA ARG A 19 -9.77 -6.40 8.71
C ARG A 19 -8.54 -6.15 9.57
N ALA A 20 -8.72 -6.31 10.89
CA ALA A 20 -7.63 -6.38 11.83
C ALA A 20 -7.81 -7.62 12.69
N ILE A 21 -6.73 -8.34 12.96
CA ILE A 21 -6.75 -9.61 13.68
C ILE A 21 -5.75 -9.51 14.83
N LEU A 22 -6.19 -9.95 16.01
CA LEU A 22 -5.36 -10.09 17.20
C LEU A 22 -4.90 -11.54 17.32
N PHE A 23 -3.61 -11.77 17.25
CA PHE A 23 -3.00 -13.08 17.46
C PHE A 23 -2.30 -13.14 18.82
N ASN A 24 -2.28 -14.32 19.44
CA ASN A 24 -1.33 -14.60 20.50
C ASN A 24 0.07 -14.91 19.89
N ILE A 25 1.08 -15.08 20.75
CA ILE A 25 2.46 -15.37 20.30
C ILE A 25 2.63 -16.78 19.70
N GLN A 26 1.63 -17.67 19.85
CA GLN A 26 1.58 -18.98 19.20
C GLN A 26 0.90 -18.93 17.82
N GLY A 27 0.55 -17.73 17.30
CA GLY A 27 -0.13 -17.59 16.02
C GLY A 27 -1.63 -17.86 16.01
N LYS A 28 -2.24 -18.17 17.17
CA LYS A 28 -3.70 -18.39 17.26
C LYS A 28 -4.45 -17.06 17.19
N SER A 29 -5.44 -16.97 16.31
CA SER A 29 -6.36 -15.83 16.24
C SER A 29 -7.24 -15.77 17.49
N ILE A 30 -7.21 -14.64 18.18
CA ILE A 30 -7.96 -14.38 19.43
C ILE A 30 -9.20 -13.51 19.18
N PHE A 31 -9.10 -12.59 18.23
CA PHE A 31 -10.20 -11.68 17.89
C PHE A 31 -9.97 -11.10 16.48
N LYS A 32 -11.05 -10.93 15.75
CA LYS A 32 -11.07 -10.30 14.43
C LYS A 32 -12.13 -9.20 14.38
N SER A 33 -11.80 -8.08 13.78
CA SER A 33 -12.75 -7.06 13.37
C SER A 33 -12.61 -6.82 11.88
N GLN A 34 -13.73 -6.70 11.15
CA GLN A 34 -13.76 -6.53 9.70
C GLN A 34 -14.88 -5.57 9.31
N LEU A 35 -14.61 -4.71 8.31
CA LEU A 35 -15.57 -3.78 7.74
C LEU A 35 -15.40 -3.75 6.23
N GLU A 36 -16.48 -3.82 5.51
CA GLU A 36 -16.54 -3.64 4.06
C GLU A 36 -16.47 -2.16 3.70
N PHE A 37 -16.02 -1.86 2.48
CA PHE A 37 -16.03 -0.52 1.90
C PHE A 37 -16.53 -0.57 0.46
N ARG A 38 -16.99 0.59 -0.01
CA ARG A 38 -17.62 0.72 -1.32
C ARG A 38 -16.61 0.64 -2.45
N GLN A 39 -16.97 -0.07 -3.51
CA GLN A 39 -16.28 -0.05 -4.79
C GLN A 39 -17.04 0.88 -5.75
N TYR A 40 -16.30 1.61 -6.59
CA TYR A 40 -16.84 2.55 -7.55
C TYR A 40 -16.46 2.12 -8.95
N PHE A 41 -17.42 2.17 -9.87
CA PHE A 41 -17.27 1.81 -11.28
C PHE A 41 -17.67 3.01 -12.16
N PRO A 42 -16.85 4.09 -12.26
CA PRO A 42 -17.25 5.34 -12.93
C PRO A 42 -17.51 5.19 -14.43
N LYS A 43 -16.83 4.24 -15.07
CA LYS A 43 -16.94 3.91 -16.50
C LYS A 43 -16.70 2.42 -16.69
N ASN A 44 -17.05 1.91 -17.89
CA ASN A 44 -16.75 0.52 -18.23
C ASN A 44 -15.23 0.23 -18.11
N GLY A 45 -14.88 -0.82 -17.38
CA GLY A 45 -13.50 -1.22 -17.09
C GLY A 45 -12.76 -0.35 -16.07
N TRP A 46 -13.41 0.65 -15.46
CA TRP A 46 -12.83 1.46 -14.40
C TRP A 46 -13.25 0.93 -13.03
N VAL A 47 -12.29 0.77 -12.14
CA VAL A 47 -12.53 0.32 -10.76
C VAL A 47 -11.75 1.21 -9.79
N GLU A 48 -12.48 1.82 -8.87
CA GLU A 48 -11.91 2.79 -7.92
C GLU A 48 -12.35 2.51 -6.49
N HIS A 49 -11.47 2.84 -5.55
CA HIS A 49 -11.81 2.92 -4.14
C HIS A 49 -11.58 4.33 -3.60
N ASN A 50 -12.35 4.72 -2.58
CA ASN A 50 -12.08 5.96 -1.86
C ASN A 50 -10.98 5.70 -0.79
N PRO A 51 -9.77 6.30 -0.91
CA PRO A 51 -8.69 6.05 0.05
C PRO A 51 -9.02 6.52 1.47
N GLU A 52 -9.84 7.57 1.61
CA GLU A 52 -10.26 8.03 2.93
C GLU A 52 -11.23 7.05 3.60
N GLU A 53 -12.07 6.38 2.83
CA GLU A 53 -12.93 5.32 3.35
C GLU A 53 -12.09 4.13 3.80
N ILE A 54 -11.14 3.66 2.97
CA ILE A 54 -10.19 2.60 3.34
C ILE A 54 -9.48 2.96 4.64
N TRP A 55 -8.93 4.18 4.75
CA TRP A 55 -8.26 4.64 5.96
C TRP A 55 -9.16 4.63 7.19
N ASN A 56 -10.37 5.17 7.07
CA ASN A 56 -11.31 5.27 8.19
C ASN A 56 -11.79 3.90 8.67
N LYS A 57 -12.06 2.96 7.74
CA LYS A 57 -12.41 1.58 8.06
C LYS A 57 -11.24 0.86 8.73
N THR A 58 -10.01 0.96 8.17
CA THR A 58 -8.80 0.38 8.75
C THR A 58 -8.55 0.91 10.17
N LYS A 59 -8.65 2.22 10.35
CA LYS A 59 -8.51 2.85 11.68
C LYS A 59 -9.56 2.32 12.68
N LYS A 60 -10.80 2.11 12.23
CA LYS A 60 -11.88 1.60 13.10
C LYS A 60 -11.61 0.17 13.52
N VAL A 61 -11.35 -0.75 12.59
CA VAL A 61 -11.08 -2.16 12.93
C VAL A 61 -9.82 -2.31 13.80
N LEU A 62 -8.78 -1.52 13.54
CA LEU A 62 -7.57 -1.50 14.36
C LEU A 62 -7.85 -1.05 15.80
N LYS A 63 -8.67 -0.02 16.01
CA LYS A 63 -9.07 0.46 17.34
C LYS A 63 -9.84 -0.61 18.10
N GLU A 64 -10.74 -1.35 17.46
CA GLU A 64 -11.52 -2.44 18.08
C GLU A 64 -10.59 -3.55 18.58
N VAL A 65 -9.60 -3.95 17.76
CA VAL A 65 -8.60 -4.96 18.12
C VAL A 65 -7.72 -4.48 19.30
N ILE A 66 -7.27 -3.22 19.27
CA ILE A 66 -6.51 -2.63 20.38
C ILE A 66 -7.33 -2.61 21.66
N ASN A 67 -8.61 -2.25 21.60
CA ASN A 67 -9.49 -2.25 22.76
C ASN A 67 -9.72 -3.68 23.32
N LYS A 68 -9.84 -4.67 22.44
CA LYS A 68 -9.91 -6.08 22.86
C LYS A 68 -8.64 -6.52 23.59
N SER A 69 -7.46 -6.17 23.07
CA SER A 69 -6.17 -6.45 23.73
C SER A 69 -6.13 -5.85 25.15
N LYS A 70 -6.60 -4.59 25.33
CA LYS A 70 -6.67 -3.93 26.64
C LYS A 70 -7.61 -4.67 27.61
N ARG A 71 -8.81 -5.08 27.14
CA ARG A 71 -9.78 -5.84 27.95
C ARG A 71 -9.20 -7.19 28.40
N LEU A 72 -8.36 -7.80 27.58
CA LEU A 72 -7.64 -9.04 27.90
C LEU A 72 -6.40 -8.82 28.76
N LYS A 73 -6.13 -7.56 29.21
CA LYS A 73 -4.95 -7.14 30.01
C LYS A 73 -3.63 -7.53 29.33
N GLY A 74 -3.57 -7.41 27.98
CA GLY A 74 -2.40 -7.77 27.19
C GLY A 74 -1.71 -6.58 26.55
N ASP A 75 -0.46 -6.80 26.12
CA ASP A 75 0.37 -5.85 25.41
C ASP A 75 0.54 -6.27 23.96
N ILE A 76 0.34 -5.32 23.05
CA ILE A 76 0.62 -5.52 21.62
C ILE A 76 2.12 -5.28 21.39
N LEU A 77 2.80 -6.30 20.91
CA LEU A 77 4.25 -6.27 20.63
C LEU A 77 4.54 -5.54 19.33
N THR A 78 3.75 -5.85 18.29
CA THR A 78 3.95 -5.30 16.95
C THR A 78 2.68 -5.33 16.12
N ILE A 79 2.69 -4.57 15.02
CA ILE A 79 1.68 -4.55 13.98
C ILE A 79 2.33 -4.96 12.66
N GLY A 80 1.70 -5.89 11.93
CA GLY A 80 1.98 -6.21 10.53
C GLY A 80 0.89 -5.65 9.63
N ILE A 81 1.24 -5.34 8.38
CA ILE A 81 0.31 -4.86 7.34
C ILE A 81 0.41 -5.78 6.12
N THR A 82 -0.74 -6.29 5.67
CA THR A 82 -0.87 -6.92 4.36
C THR A 82 -1.99 -6.25 3.56
N ASN A 83 -1.93 -6.31 2.24
CA ASN A 83 -2.83 -5.53 1.39
C ASN A 83 -3.00 -6.12 0.00
N GLN A 84 -4.14 -5.77 -0.64
CA GLN A 84 -4.29 -5.89 -2.07
C GLN A 84 -3.16 -5.13 -2.78
N ARG A 85 -2.41 -5.81 -3.63
CA ARG A 85 -1.26 -5.20 -4.33
C ARG A 85 -1.72 -4.34 -5.52
N GLU A 86 -0.82 -3.67 -6.20
CA GLU A 86 -0.97 -2.89 -7.44
C GLU A 86 -1.95 -1.71 -7.36
N THR A 87 -2.87 -1.68 -6.40
CA THR A 87 -3.82 -0.57 -6.21
C THR A 87 -3.05 0.71 -5.90
N THR A 88 -3.30 1.74 -6.71
CA THR A 88 -2.46 2.94 -6.83
C THR A 88 -3.11 4.13 -6.16
N ILE A 89 -2.40 4.79 -5.25
CA ILE A 89 -2.82 6.02 -4.58
C ILE A 89 -1.73 7.08 -4.74
N LEU A 90 -2.14 8.30 -5.10
CA LEU A 90 -1.29 9.49 -5.02
C LEU A 90 -1.93 10.50 -4.07
N TRP A 91 -1.11 11.15 -3.23
CA TRP A 91 -1.61 12.13 -2.25
C TRP A 91 -0.65 13.29 -2.06
N ASP A 92 -1.19 14.38 -1.52
CA ASP A 92 -0.40 15.53 -1.10
C ASP A 92 0.32 15.24 0.23
N ARG A 93 1.63 15.36 0.22
CA ARG A 93 2.50 15.16 1.39
C ARG A 93 2.15 16.05 2.59
N ILE A 94 1.67 17.25 2.36
CA ILE A 94 1.40 18.22 3.42
C ILE A 94 0.04 17.97 4.07
N SER A 95 -1.01 17.89 3.25
CA SER A 95 -2.37 17.71 3.77
C SER A 95 -2.74 16.24 4.02
N GLY A 96 -2.02 15.30 3.43
CA GLY A 96 -2.34 13.88 3.44
C GLY A 96 -3.56 13.51 2.57
N LYS A 97 -4.16 14.49 1.87
CA LYS A 97 -5.35 14.26 1.05
C LYS A 97 -5.00 13.58 -0.26
N PRO A 98 -5.71 12.48 -0.63
CA PRO A 98 -5.58 11.87 -1.95
C PRO A 98 -5.90 12.86 -3.06
N VAL A 99 -5.14 12.80 -4.15
CA VAL A 99 -5.38 13.67 -5.33
C VAL A 99 -6.46 13.10 -6.24
N TYR A 100 -6.71 11.82 -6.15
CA TYR A 100 -7.71 11.07 -6.91
C TYR A 100 -8.14 9.84 -6.09
N ASN A 101 -9.21 9.15 -6.49
CA ASN A 101 -9.55 7.84 -5.94
C ASN A 101 -8.39 6.84 -6.18
N ALA A 102 -8.28 5.83 -5.34
CA ALA A 102 -7.37 4.72 -5.57
C ALA A 102 -7.79 3.96 -6.83
N ILE A 103 -6.87 3.83 -7.80
CA ILE A 103 -7.13 3.04 -9.00
C ILE A 103 -6.78 1.59 -8.68
N VAL A 104 -7.79 0.72 -8.70
CA VAL A 104 -7.69 -0.67 -8.26
C VAL A 104 -6.91 -1.53 -9.27
N TRP A 105 -6.35 -2.65 -8.82
CA TRP A 105 -5.61 -3.61 -9.67
C TRP A 105 -6.45 -4.14 -10.85
N GLN A 106 -7.77 -4.25 -10.71
CA GLN A 106 -8.72 -4.70 -11.73
C GLN A 106 -8.98 -3.65 -12.83
N ASP A 107 -8.58 -2.39 -12.60
CA ASP A 107 -8.88 -1.27 -13.50
C ASP A 107 -8.16 -1.39 -14.83
N ARG A 108 -8.88 -1.15 -15.92
CA ARG A 108 -8.39 -1.29 -17.30
C ARG A 108 -8.24 0.04 -18.05
N ARG A 109 -8.41 1.22 -17.37
CA ARG A 109 -8.36 2.54 -18.03
C ARG A 109 -7.07 2.83 -18.79
N THR A 110 -5.97 2.19 -18.43
CA THR A 110 -4.67 2.37 -19.09
C THR A 110 -4.39 1.33 -20.19
N ALA A 111 -5.39 0.50 -20.56
CA ALA A 111 -5.19 -0.56 -21.57
C ALA A 111 -4.74 -0.01 -22.93
N ASP A 112 -5.31 1.12 -23.37
CA ASP A 112 -4.92 1.77 -24.63
C ASP A 112 -3.51 2.31 -24.59
N PHE A 113 -3.12 2.91 -23.46
CA PHE A 113 -1.73 3.32 -23.26
C PHE A 113 -0.80 2.09 -23.31
N CYS A 114 -1.14 0.99 -22.65
CA CYS A 114 -0.33 -0.22 -22.68
C CYS A 114 -0.14 -0.76 -24.10
N ARG A 115 -1.22 -0.81 -24.90
CA ARG A 115 -1.14 -1.24 -26.31
C ARG A 115 -0.19 -0.35 -27.13
N LYS A 116 -0.30 0.98 -27.01
CA LYS A 116 0.56 1.94 -27.72
C LYS A 116 2.00 1.94 -27.22
N TYR A 117 2.21 1.70 -25.92
CA TYR A 117 3.54 1.67 -25.31
C TYR A 117 4.28 0.36 -25.61
N ARG A 118 3.53 -0.69 -25.94
CA ARG A 118 4.06 -2.02 -26.26
C ARG A 118 4.83 -1.97 -27.57
N SER A 119 6.13 -2.26 -27.48
CA SER A 119 7.05 -2.46 -28.59
C SER A 119 8.09 -3.48 -28.16
N ASN A 120 8.74 -4.17 -29.09
CA ASN A 120 9.80 -5.14 -28.78
C ASN A 120 10.84 -4.58 -27.80
N LYS A 121 11.21 -3.31 -27.98
CA LYS A 121 12.17 -2.62 -27.10
C LYS A 121 11.62 -2.44 -25.67
N ASN A 122 10.40 -1.95 -25.54
CA ASN A 122 9.79 -1.68 -24.24
C ASN A 122 9.44 -2.97 -23.50
N GLU A 123 8.94 -3.98 -24.21
CA GLU A 123 8.64 -5.28 -23.61
C GLU A 123 9.90 -5.96 -23.06
N ARG A 124 10.99 -6.01 -23.85
CA ARG A 124 12.28 -6.53 -23.40
C ARG A 124 12.81 -5.75 -22.19
N LEU A 125 12.70 -4.43 -22.19
CA LEU A 125 13.13 -3.59 -21.06
C LEU A 125 12.36 -3.93 -19.79
N ILE A 126 11.03 -3.94 -19.86
CA ILE A 126 10.16 -4.19 -18.71
C ILE A 126 10.35 -5.62 -18.22
N ASN A 127 10.23 -6.62 -19.10
CA ASN A 127 10.31 -8.02 -18.71
C ASN A 127 11.66 -8.36 -18.06
N ARG A 128 12.79 -7.97 -18.67
CA ARG A 128 14.13 -8.28 -18.14
C ARG A 128 14.39 -7.66 -16.76
N LYS A 129 13.81 -6.48 -16.49
CA LYS A 129 14.06 -5.76 -15.25
C LYS A 129 13.05 -6.03 -14.16
N THR A 130 11.82 -6.35 -14.52
CA THR A 130 10.73 -6.49 -13.55
C THR A 130 10.12 -7.89 -13.51
N GLY A 131 10.42 -8.74 -14.49
CA GLY A 131 9.75 -10.03 -14.70
C GLY A 131 8.29 -9.91 -15.15
N LEU A 132 7.80 -8.70 -15.43
CA LEU A 132 6.39 -8.42 -15.74
C LEU A 132 6.20 -8.14 -17.24
N LEU A 133 4.94 -8.22 -17.67
CA LEU A 133 4.49 -7.73 -18.97
C LEU A 133 4.01 -6.29 -18.87
N ILE A 134 3.88 -5.60 -20.02
CA ILE A 134 3.23 -4.28 -20.07
C ILE A 134 1.72 -4.50 -19.98
N ASP A 135 1.13 -4.25 -18.81
CA ASP A 135 -0.29 -4.45 -18.56
C ASP A 135 -0.87 -3.35 -17.63
N PRO A 136 -2.13 -2.93 -17.83
CA PRO A 136 -2.83 -1.99 -16.95
C PRO A 136 -3.01 -2.50 -15.50
N TYR A 137 -2.81 -3.79 -15.27
CA TYR A 137 -2.84 -4.40 -13.95
C TYR A 137 -1.88 -3.72 -12.97
N PHE A 138 -0.67 -3.38 -13.42
CA PHE A 138 0.41 -2.85 -12.58
C PHE A 138 0.31 -1.34 -12.32
N SER A 139 0.92 -0.88 -11.22
CA SER A 139 0.77 0.50 -10.75
C SER A 139 1.36 1.56 -11.69
N GLY A 140 2.46 1.26 -12.39
CA GLY A 140 3.23 2.25 -13.17
C GLY A 140 2.40 3.02 -14.19
N THR A 141 1.51 2.33 -14.93
CA THR A 141 0.66 2.98 -15.93
C THR A 141 -0.46 3.82 -15.28
N LYS A 142 -0.96 3.41 -14.12
CA LYS A 142 -1.97 4.15 -13.34
C LYS A 142 -1.37 5.43 -12.75
N ILE A 143 -0.13 5.37 -12.24
CA ILE A 143 0.61 6.56 -11.77
C ILE A 143 0.73 7.58 -12.91
N LYS A 144 1.21 7.13 -14.09
CA LYS A 144 1.32 7.96 -15.27
C LYS A 144 -0.02 8.62 -15.63
N TRP A 145 -1.09 7.83 -15.65
CA TRP A 145 -2.43 8.33 -15.96
C TRP A 145 -2.86 9.42 -14.97
N ILE A 146 -2.68 9.23 -13.66
CA ILE A 146 -3.04 10.23 -12.65
C ILE A 146 -2.22 11.52 -12.85
N ILE A 147 -0.91 11.40 -13.14
CA ILE A 147 -0.02 12.55 -13.35
C ILE A 147 -0.49 13.39 -14.56
N GLU A 148 -0.95 12.74 -15.62
CA GLU A 148 -1.35 13.41 -16.86
C GLU A 148 -2.79 13.92 -16.81
N SER A 149 -3.70 13.17 -16.16
CA SER A 149 -5.15 13.43 -16.22
C SER A 149 -5.69 14.28 -15.08
N VAL A 150 -4.96 14.42 -13.95
CA VAL A 150 -5.44 15.15 -12.76
C VAL A 150 -4.77 16.52 -12.67
N PRO A 151 -5.46 17.65 -12.98
CA PRO A 151 -4.84 18.97 -13.14
C PRO A 151 -4.04 19.43 -11.92
N LYS A 152 -4.53 19.23 -10.69
CA LYS A 152 -3.87 19.63 -9.44
C LYS A 152 -2.51 18.94 -9.20
N VAL A 153 -2.28 17.78 -9.83
CA VAL A 153 -1.04 17.00 -9.66
C VAL A 153 0.18 17.76 -10.18
N LYS A 154 0.06 18.48 -11.30
CA LYS A 154 1.16 19.27 -11.89
C LYS A 154 1.72 20.30 -10.89
N LYS A 155 0.83 20.95 -10.09
CA LYS A 155 1.23 21.91 -9.05
C LYS A 155 1.98 21.21 -7.91
N LEU A 156 1.50 20.06 -7.46
CA LEU A 156 2.13 19.29 -6.38
C LEU A 156 3.49 18.72 -6.80
N LEU A 157 3.62 18.27 -8.05
CA LEU A 157 4.92 17.82 -8.60
C LEU A 157 5.96 18.93 -8.60
N ARG A 158 5.61 20.13 -9.10
CA ARG A 158 6.52 21.29 -9.09
C ARG A 158 7.00 21.66 -7.68
N LYS A 159 6.10 21.52 -6.68
CA LYS A 159 6.41 21.76 -5.27
C LYS A 159 7.08 20.58 -4.55
N LYS A 160 7.30 19.45 -5.22
CA LYS A 160 7.79 18.19 -4.63
C LYS A 160 6.93 17.72 -3.45
N GLN A 161 5.63 17.95 -3.52
CA GLN A 161 4.65 17.62 -2.48
C GLN A 161 3.79 16.40 -2.82
N LEU A 162 3.93 15.84 -4.02
CA LEU A 162 3.23 14.62 -4.40
C LEU A 162 3.95 13.39 -3.86
N LEU A 163 3.19 12.45 -3.30
CA LEU A 163 3.65 11.12 -2.94
C LEU A 163 2.81 10.06 -3.66
N PHE A 164 3.43 8.94 -3.94
CA PHE A 164 2.82 7.71 -4.45
C PHE A 164 2.97 6.59 -3.43
N GLY A 165 2.00 5.69 -3.41
CA GLY A 165 2.10 4.40 -2.76
C GLY A 165 1.03 3.42 -3.24
N THR A 166 1.30 2.16 -3.02
CA THR A 166 0.29 1.12 -2.91
C THR A 166 -0.41 1.23 -1.55
N ILE A 167 -1.40 0.40 -1.29
CA ILE A 167 -2.23 0.54 -0.07
C ILE A 167 -1.39 0.45 1.21
N ASP A 168 -0.43 -0.46 1.27
CA ASP A 168 0.51 -0.59 2.39
C ASP A 168 1.21 0.74 2.71
N THR A 169 1.81 1.36 1.70
CA THR A 169 2.51 2.63 1.84
C THR A 169 1.59 3.73 2.33
N PHE A 170 0.36 3.83 1.79
CA PHE A 170 -0.62 4.83 2.22
C PHE A 170 -1.04 4.60 3.67
N LEU A 171 -1.35 3.36 4.07
CA LEU A 171 -1.70 3.03 5.45
C LEU A 171 -0.55 3.27 6.41
N LEU A 172 0.66 2.86 6.05
CA LEU A 172 1.87 3.09 6.83
C LEU A 172 2.11 4.60 7.05
N TRP A 173 2.04 5.39 5.97
CA TRP A 173 2.18 6.84 6.04
C TRP A 173 1.12 7.48 6.96
N ARG A 174 -0.13 7.05 6.87
CA ARG A 174 -1.24 7.52 7.73
C ARG A 174 -1.04 7.07 9.18
N LEU A 175 -0.70 5.81 9.44
CA LEU A 175 -0.48 5.28 10.79
C LEU A 175 0.68 5.96 11.50
N THR A 176 1.73 6.33 10.78
CA THR A 176 2.91 7.02 11.32
C THR A 176 2.77 8.54 11.31
N ARG A 177 1.64 9.08 10.83
CA ARG A 177 1.38 10.51 10.65
C ARG A 177 2.46 11.19 9.80
N GLY A 178 2.76 10.59 8.65
CA GLY A 178 3.68 11.12 7.64
C GLY A 178 5.18 10.89 7.94
N ARG A 179 5.53 10.19 9.00
CA ARG A 179 6.93 9.95 9.37
C ARG A 179 7.61 8.88 8.53
N THR A 180 6.84 7.93 8.01
CA THR A 180 7.36 6.83 7.20
C THR A 180 6.63 6.78 5.86
N HIS A 181 7.40 6.91 4.78
CA HIS A 181 6.97 6.71 3.41
C HIS A 181 7.80 5.57 2.83
N ALA A 182 7.35 4.35 3.03
CA ALA A 182 8.04 3.13 2.66
C ALA A 182 7.06 2.06 2.18
N THR A 183 7.57 1.12 1.41
CA THR A 183 6.91 -0.12 0.97
C THR A 183 7.88 -1.28 1.10
N ASP A 184 7.42 -2.50 0.89
CA ASP A 184 8.30 -3.66 0.83
C ASP A 184 8.55 -4.14 -0.62
N ALA A 185 9.51 -5.06 -0.78
CA ALA A 185 9.87 -5.61 -2.08
C ALA A 185 8.69 -6.34 -2.76
N THR A 186 7.79 -6.99 -2.01
CA THR A 186 6.66 -7.75 -2.57
C THR A 186 5.60 -6.83 -3.19
N ASN A 187 5.35 -5.67 -2.59
CA ASN A 187 4.50 -4.62 -3.16
C ASN A 187 5.22 -3.86 -4.30
N ALA A 188 6.48 -3.48 -4.09
CA ALA A 188 7.27 -2.76 -5.10
C ALA A 188 7.39 -3.55 -6.41
N SER A 189 7.60 -4.86 -6.35
CA SER A 189 7.73 -5.74 -7.52
C SER A 189 6.46 -5.76 -8.40
N ARG A 190 5.30 -5.39 -7.85
CA ARG A 190 4.03 -5.36 -8.58
C ARG A 190 3.70 -4.00 -9.19
N THR A 191 4.64 -3.06 -9.14
CA THR A 191 4.42 -1.71 -9.69
C THR A 191 4.82 -1.56 -11.17
N MET A 192 5.55 -2.50 -11.74
CA MET A 192 6.23 -2.39 -13.04
C MET A 192 7.35 -1.31 -13.04
N LEU A 193 7.77 -0.84 -11.86
CA LEU A 193 8.81 0.20 -11.71
C LEU A 193 10.05 -0.32 -10.98
N TYR A 194 9.93 -1.46 -10.31
CA TYR A 194 10.95 -2.06 -9.47
C TYR A 194 11.82 -3.02 -10.28
N ASN A 195 13.13 -2.85 -10.21
CA ASN A 195 14.09 -3.73 -10.84
C ASN A 195 14.46 -4.87 -9.89
N ILE A 196 14.01 -6.07 -10.21
CA ILE A 196 14.22 -7.28 -9.39
C ILE A 196 15.68 -7.74 -9.35
N ASN A 197 16.53 -7.28 -10.28
CA ASN A 197 17.96 -7.63 -10.31
C ASN A 197 18.79 -6.74 -9.38
N THR A 198 18.34 -5.52 -9.11
CA THR A 198 19.06 -4.53 -8.28
C THR A 198 18.35 -4.18 -6.99
N ASN A 199 17.11 -4.67 -6.80
CA ASN A 199 16.25 -4.37 -5.67
C ASN A 199 15.97 -2.86 -5.47
N GLN A 200 15.84 -2.12 -6.59
CA GLN A 200 15.64 -0.66 -6.59
C GLN A 200 14.59 -0.23 -7.61
N TRP A 201 14.09 1.01 -7.48
CA TRP A 201 13.31 1.66 -8.51
C TRP A 201 14.15 1.86 -9.77
N ASP A 202 13.67 1.38 -10.93
CA ASP A 202 14.44 1.43 -12.18
C ASP A 202 14.39 2.81 -12.84
N LYS A 203 15.52 3.49 -12.88
CA LYS A 203 15.64 4.84 -13.45
C LYS A 203 15.25 4.92 -14.93
N GLN A 204 15.53 3.89 -15.73
CA GLN A 204 15.23 3.86 -17.15
C GLN A 204 13.72 3.71 -17.39
N ILE A 205 13.06 2.84 -16.62
CA ILE A 205 11.61 2.67 -16.67
C ILE A 205 10.90 3.95 -16.20
N LEU A 206 11.34 4.52 -15.08
CA LEU A 206 10.80 5.79 -14.57
C LEU A 206 10.89 6.91 -15.62
N LYS A 207 12.05 7.05 -16.29
CA LYS A 207 12.24 8.02 -17.37
C LYS A 207 11.29 7.77 -18.54
N SER A 208 11.14 6.52 -18.98
CA SER A 208 10.29 6.16 -20.12
C SER A 208 8.79 6.41 -19.84
N LEU A 209 8.34 6.20 -18.60
CA LEU A 209 6.98 6.49 -18.17
C LEU A 209 6.77 7.94 -17.70
N LYS A 210 7.84 8.75 -17.66
CA LYS A 210 7.85 10.14 -17.15
C LYS A 210 7.35 10.23 -15.70
N ILE A 211 7.77 9.28 -14.85
CA ILE A 211 7.44 9.24 -13.42
C ILE A 211 8.63 9.78 -12.63
N PRO A 212 8.47 10.87 -11.87
CA PRO A 212 9.55 11.42 -11.04
C PRO A 212 9.89 10.48 -9.87
N SER A 213 11.16 10.18 -9.66
CA SER A 213 11.61 9.26 -8.60
C SER A 213 11.29 9.74 -7.18
N HIS A 214 11.24 11.05 -6.95
CA HIS A 214 11.01 11.63 -5.62
C HIS A 214 9.61 11.40 -5.05
N ILE A 215 8.65 10.91 -5.85
CA ILE A 215 7.31 10.56 -5.37
C ILE A 215 7.24 9.14 -4.83
N LEU A 216 8.26 8.31 -5.07
CA LEU A 216 8.26 6.88 -4.76
C LEU A 216 8.69 6.63 -3.31
N PRO A 217 8.13 5.62 -2.64
CA PRO A 217 8.50 5.25 -1.28
C PRO A 217 9.89 4.59 -1.21
N LEU A 218 10.48 4.60 -0.02
CA LEU A 218 11.65 3.79 0.26
C LEU A 218 11.27 2.31 0.23
N ILE A 219 12.08 1.48 -0.42
CA ILE A 219 11.88 0.03 -0.44
C ILE A 219 12.62 -0.59 0.74
N LYS A 220 11.93 -1.46 1.47
CA LYS A 220 12.44 -2.19 2.63
C LYS A 220 12.21 -3.70 2.48
N ASN A 221 12.83 -4.49 3.36
CA ASN A 221 12.49 -5.90 3.50
C ASN A 221 11.08 -6.03 4.09
N SER A 222 10.37 -7.13 3.80
CA SER A 222 9.01 -7.36 4.34
C SER A 222 9.00 -7.42 5.87
N SER A 223 10.08 -7.92 6.49
CA SER A 223 10.34 -7.84 7.92
C SER A 223 11.43 -6.80 8.17
N ASP A 224 11.04 -5.61 8.66
CA ASP A 224 11.91 -4.45 8.86
C ASP A 224 11.30 -3.49 9.89
N ASN A 225 12.05 -2.50 10.31
CA ASN A 225 11.52 -1.40 11.11
C ASN A 225 10.82 -0.37 10.21
N PHE A 226 9.48 -0.41 10.18
CA PHE A 226 8.64 0.57 9.47
C PHE A 226 8.23 1.76 10.36
N GLY A 227 8.82 1.89 11.54
CA GLY A 227 8.50 2.94 12.51
C GLY A 227 7.43 2.51 13.50
N LYS A 228 6.73 3.50 14.06
CA LYS A 228 5.71 3.27 15.09
C LYS A 228 4.43 4.04 14.77
N THR A 229 3.29 3.48 15.14
CA THR A 229 2.00 4.18 15.04
C THR A 229 2.03 5.47 15.88
N HIS A 230 1.36 6.51 15.38
CA HIS A 230 1.24 7.76 16.13
C HIS A 230 0.18 7.65 17.23
N ARG A 231 0.47 8.20 18.43
CA ARG A 231 -0.42 8.11 19.60
C ARG A 231 -1.83 8.68 19.35
N SER A 232 -1.95 9.72 18.54
CA SER A 232 -3.27 10.30 18.23
C SER A 232 -4.19 9.36 17.43
N ILE A 233 -3.64 8.29 16.84
CA ILE A 233 -4.39 7.33 16.03
C ILE A 233 -4.77 6.10 16.87
N THR A 234 -3.82 5.58 17.64
CA THR A 234 -3.92 4.28 18.33
C THR A 234 -3.95 4.39 19.85
N GLY A 235 -3.85 5.60 20.40
CA GLY A 235 -3.79 5.86 21.86
C GLY A 235 -2.42 5.60 22.48
N LYS A 236 -1.69 4.60 22.00
CA LYS A 236 -0.29 4.30 22.31
C LYS A 236 0.51 4.20 21.02
N SER A 237 1.84 4.21 21.14
CA SER A 237 2.74 3.99 20.00
C SER A 237 3.08 2.49 19.93
N TYR A 238 2.79 1.83 18.81
CA TYR A 238 3.09 0.43 18.57
C TYR A 238 4.08 0.30 17.43
N PRO A 239 5.12 -0.56 17.53
CA PRO A 239 6.01 -0.85 16.42
C PRO A 239 5.26 -1.41 15.21
N ILE A 240 5.68 -1.06 14.01
CA ILE A 240 5.25 -1.69 12.75
C ILE A 240 6.48 -2.39 12.20
N THR A 241 6.46 -3.72 12.17
CA THR A 241 7.66 -4.53 11.84
C THR A 241 7.47 -5.45 10.65
N GLY A 242 6.29 -5.44 10.04
CA GLY A 242 6.02 -6.26 8.86
C GLY A 242 5.11 -5.53 7.88
N VAL A 243 5.50 -5.57 6.61
CA VAL A 243 4.69 -5.14 5.46
C VAL A 243 4.89 -6.14 4.34
N VAL A 244 3.80 -6.69 3.80
CA VAL A 244 3.88 -7.73 2.77
C VAL A 244 2.62 -7.76 1.92
N GLY A 245 2.74 -8.04 0.64
CA GLY A 245 1.59 -8.23 -0.25
C GLY A 245 0.76 -9.45 0.13
N ASP A 246 -0.56 -9.40 -0.11
CA ASP A 246 -1.53 -10.41 0.30
C ASP A 246 -1.20 -11.84 -0.17
N GLN A 247 -0.77 -12.02 -1.42
CA GLN A 247 -0.44 -13.34 -1.95
C GLN A 247 0.86 -13.93 -1.37
N GLN A 248 1.82 -13.11 -0.97
CA GLN A 248 3.05 -13.58 -0.33
C GLN A 248 2.81 -14.06 1.10
N VAL A 249 1.82 -13.51 1.81
CA VAL A 249 1.44 -14.00 3.15
C VAL A 249 0.96 -15.45 3.10
N ILE A 250 0.21 -15.82 2.06
CA ILE A 250 -0.31 -17.17 1.88
C ILE A 250 0.81 -18.21 1.79
N LEU A 251 1.94 -17.87 1.15
CA LEU A 251 3.08 -18.77 0.99
C LEU A 251 3.81 -19.13 2.30
N PHE A 252 3.56 -18.39 3.38
CA PHE A 252 4.14 -18.67 4.70
C PHE A 252 3.24 -19.49 5.63
N PHE A 253 2.02 -19.82 5.20
CA PHE A 253 1.03 -20.56 5.99
C PHE A 253 0.67 -21.95 5.40
N TYR A 254 1.36 -22.40 4.35
CA TYR A 254 1.23 -23.74 3.78
C TYR A 254 2.56 -24.49 3.79
#